data_92f027149fd14adfe130bb8683d1088d
#
_entry.id   92f027149fd14adfe130bb8683d1088d
#
_cell.length_a   1.000
_cell.length_b   1.000
_cell.length_c   1.000
_cell.angle_alpha   90.00
_cell.angle_beta   90.00
_cell.angle_gamma   90.00
#
_symmetry.space_group_name_H-M   'P 1'
#
loop_
_entity.id
_entity.type
_entity.pdbx_description
1 polymer ?
#
loop_
_entity_poly.entity_id
_entity_poly.type
_entity_poly.pdbx_seq_one_letter_code
_entity_poly.pdbx_strand_id
1 'polypeptide(L)'
;DSINLNLEYLARNTLVMELIAIVAIIFAGTFIAIHLVAPFHAMAKSIEEIQTGYGDDALKINAYTETRQICEKFNKMLGRMKVLDDSRQEFVSNVSHELKTPLTSMKVLADSINSMEDAPVELYQEFMSDIGNEVDRETKIINDLLSLVKMDKSAGDLNITNVNINELLEQILKRLKPIAEKQNIELVLESFRPVSADVDEVKITLAFTNLIENAVKYNRPDGWVHVSLNADHQYFYLKVEDCGIGIPEESLEHIYERFYRVDKSHSREIGGTGLGLASAVLMHRGAIKVFSTVGEGTIFNVRIPLNYIS
;
A
#
# COMPACT_ATOMS: atom_id res chain seq x y z
N ASP A 1 9.79 -83.51 -38.27
CA ASP A 1 8.98 -82.45 -38.97
C ASP A 1 8.03 -81.67 -38.05
N SER A 2 7.28 -82.31 -37.14
CA SER A 2 6.33 -81.61 -36.25
C SER A 2 6.99 -80.72 -35.22
N ILE A 3 8.19 -81.03 -34.75
CA ILE A 3 8.94 -80.23 -33.76
C ILE A 3 9.42 -78.92 -34.36
N ASN A 4 9.95 -78.96 -35.60
CA ASN A 4 10.42 -77.77 -36.30
C ASN A 4 9.29 -76.83 -36.67
N LEU A 5 8.10 -77.35 -37.03
CA LEU A 5 6.95 -76.58 -37.32
C LEU A 5 6.42 -75.83 -36.03
N ASN A 6 6.45 -76.48 -34.87
CA ASN A 6 6.08 -75.87 -33.60
C ASN A 6 7.09 -74.83 -33.15
N LEU A 7 8.38 -75.00 -33.38
CA LEU A 7 9.44 -74.05 -33.13
C LEU A 7 9.30 -72.77 -34.01
N GLU A 8 9.03 -72.94 -35.30
CA GLU A 8 8.73 -71.79 -36.18
C GLU A 8 7.47 -71.05 -35.81
N TYR A 9 6.42 -71.76 -35.38
CA TYR A 9 5.18 -71.15 -34.91
C TYR A 9 5.41 -70.37 -33.60
N LEU A 10 6.12 -70.89 -32.63
CA LEU A 10 6.54 -70.24 -31.42
C LEU A 10 7.39 -68.98 -31.69
N ALA A 11 8.41 -69.09 -32.54
CA ALA A 11 9.32 -67.99 -32.91
C ALA A 11 8.54 -66.88 -33.62
N ARG A 12 7.59 -67.19 -34.48
CA ARG A 12 6.74 -66.19 -35.13
C ARG A 12 5.78 -65.48 -34.12
N ASN A 13 5.23 -66.22 -33.18
CA ASN A 13 4.35 -65.65 -32.15
C ASN A 13 5.12 -64.74 -31.16
N THR A 14 6.34 -65.14 -30.78
CA THR A 14 7.18 -64.27 -29.93
C THR A 14 7.55 -62.99 -30.67
N LEU A 15 7.90 -63.05 -31.95
CA LEU A 15 8.21 -61.87 -32.76
C LEU A 15 7.03 -60.91 -32.91
N VAL A 16 5.82 -61.47 -33.09
CA VAL A 16 4.58 -60.68 -33.13
C VAL A 16 4.30 -60.01 -31.78
N MET A 17 4.48 -60.74 -30.67
CA MET A 17 4.30 -60.19 -29.31
C MET A 17 5.32 -59.07 -29.00
N GLU A 18 6.61 -59.24 -29.42
CA GLU A 18 7.63 -58.20 -29.28
C GLU A 18 7.27 -56.95 -30.09
N LEU A 19 6.78 -57.10 -31.30
CA LEU A 19 6.37 -55.99 -32.16
C LEU A 19 5.19 -55.21 -31.57
N ILE A 20 4.19 -55.91 -31.02
CA ILE A 20 3.06 -55.32 -30.30
C ILE A 20 3.54 -54.55 -29.06
N ALA A 21 4.48 -55.11 -28.29
CA ALA A 21 5.03 -54.48 -27.11
C ALA A 21 5.78 -53.17 -27.48
N ILE A 22 6.59 -53.17 -28.52
CA ILE A 22 7.30 -52.00 -29.03
C ILE A 22 6.29 -50.89 -29.42
N VAL A 23 5.26 -51.25 -30.20
CA VAL A 23 4.22 -50.29 -30.61
C VAL A 23 3.49 -49.73 -29.41
N ALA A 24 3.17 -50.55 -28.42
CA ALA A 24 2.51 -50.12 -27.20
C ALA A 24 3.39 -49.15 -26.36
N ILE A 25 4.70 -49.41 -26.28
CA ILE A 25 5.66 -48.54 -25.59
C ILE A 25 5.79 -47.19 -26.31
N ILE A 26 5.89 -47.18 -27.65
CA ILE A 26 5.94 -45.95 -28.44
C ILE A 26 4.65 -45.14 -28.24
N PHE A 27 3.48 -45.78 -28.28
CA PHE A 27 2.22 -45.14 -28.08
C PHE A 27 2.09 -44.55 -26.66
N ALA A 28 2.46 -45.32 -25.64
CA ALA A 28 2.47 -44.82 -24.25
C ALA A 28 3.45 -43.66 -24.06
N GLY A 29 4.64 -43.73 -24.65
CA GLY A 29 5.65 -42.68 -24.59
C GLY A 29 5.16 -41.37 -25.25
N THR A 30 4.56 -41.48 -26.44
CA THR A 30 3.99 -40.30 -27.14
C THR A 30 2.79 -39.75 -26.40
N PHE A 31 1.95 -40.57 -25.83
CA PHE A 31 0.82 -40.15 -25.01
C PHE A 31 1.28 -39.36 -23.75
N ILE A 32 2.27 -39.89 -23.03
CA ILE A 32 2.88 -39.22 -21.89
C ILE A 32 3.53 -37.90 -22.32
N ALA A 33 4.27 -37.88 -23.43
CA ALA A 33 4.93 -36.65 -23.91
C ALA A 33 3.92 -35.55 -24.24
N ILE A 34 2.83 -35.87 -24.93
CA ILE A 34 1.83 -34.89 -25.34
C ILE A 34 0.98 -34.42 -24.15
N HIS A 35 0.58 -35.32 -23.27
CA HIS A 35 -0.38 -35.01 -22.23
C HIS A 35 0.26 -34.54 -20.90
N LEU A 36 1.48 -35.02 -20.61
CA LEU A 36 2.18 -34.70 -19.36
C LEU A 36 3.25 -33.61 -19.52
N VAL A 37 4.05 -33.66 -20.58
CA VAL A 37 5.24 -32.80 -20.74
C VAL A 37 4.91 -31.51 -21.52
N ALA A 38 4.10 -31.59 -22.56
CA ALA A 38 3.78 -30.43 -23.40
C ALA A 38 3.18 -29.26 -22.63
N PRO A 39 2.25 -29.44 -21.65
CA PRO A 39 1.73 -28.33 -20.84
C PRO A 39 2.79 -27.59 -20.04
N PHE A 40 3.77 -28.32 -19.49
CA PHE A 40 4.89 -27.68 -18.75
C PHE A 40 5.82 -26.89 -19.68
N HIS A 41 6.04 -27.37 -20.90
CA HIS A 41 6.83 -26.64 -21.90
C HIS A 41 6.15 -25.35 -22.35
N ALA A 42 4.82 -25.42 -22.58
CA ALA A 42 4.01 -24.23 -22.87
C ALA A 42 4.05 -23.23 -21.72
N MET A 43 3.99 -23.71 -20.47
CA MET A 43 4.07 -22.89 -19.28
C MET A 43 5.44 -22.19 -19.16
N ALA A 44 6.53 -22.92 -19.35
CA ALA A 44 7.89 -22.37 -19.32
C ALA A 44 8.10 -21.30 -20.40
N LYS A 45 7.62 -21.53 -21.62
CA LYS A 45 7.69 -20.58 -22.73
C LYS A 45 6.88 -19.29 -22.42
N SER A 46 5.67 -19.43 -21.91
CA SER A 46 4.85 -18.25 -21.55
C SER A 46 5.46 -17.45 -20.40
N ILE A 47 6.12 -18.10 -19.43
CA ILE A 47 6.86 -17.42 -18.36
C ILE A 47 8.02 -16.61 -18.95
N GLU A 48 8.76 -17.16 -19.91
CA GLU A 48 9.87 -16.48 -20.57
C GLU A 48 9.39 -15.27 -21.40
N GLU A 49 8.25 -15.40 -22.10
CA GLU A 49 7.61 -14.30 -22.83
C GLU A 49 7.16 -13.16 -21.91
N ILE A 50 6.63 -13.46 -20.73
CA ILE A 50 6.28 -12.45 -19.71
C ILE A 50 7.54 -11.74 -19.19
N GLN A 51 8.63 -12.46 -18.98
CA GLN A 51 9.90 -11.90 -18.50
C GLN A 51 10.53 -10.92 -19.50
N THR A 52 10.29 -11.11 -20.80
CA THR A 52 10.75 -10.20 -21.88
C THR A 52 9.81 -9.01 -22.15
N GLY A 53 8.72 -8.88 -21.40
CA GLY A 53 7.79 -7.74 -21.50
C GLY A 53 6.77 -7.84 -22.64
N TYR A 54 6.68 -8.98 -23.32
CA TYR A 54 5.77 -9.21 -24.45
C TYR A 54 4.45 -9.91 -24.07
N GLY A 55 4.24 -10.27 -22.80
CA GLY A 55 3.08 -11.04 -22.37
C GLY A 55 2.15 -10.26 -21.43
N ASP A 56 1.04 -9.77 -21.95
CA ASP A 56 -0.04 -9.19 -21.14
C ASP A 56 -1.14 -10.21 -20.81
N ASP A 57 -1.01 -11.44 -21.30
CA ASP A 57 -2.04 -12.47 -21.19
C ASP A 57 -1.75 -13.47 -20.05
N ALA A 58 -2.78 -13.67 -19.23
CA ALA A 58 -2.82 -14.75 -18.25
C ALA A 58 -2.54 -16.10 -18.93
N LEU A 59 -1.74 -16.97 -18.29
CA LEU A 59 -1.48 -18.32 -18.75
C LEU A 59 -2.80 -19.08 -18.95
N LYS A 60 -3.22 -19.25 -20.22
CA LYS A 60 -4.38 -20.06 -20.61
C LYS A 60 -3.88 -21.37 -21.21
N ILE A 61 -3.60 -22.33 -20.35
CA ILE A 61 -3.13 -23.64 -20.77
C ILE A 61 -4.25 -24.66 -20.53
N ASN A 62 -4.73 -25.30 -21.60
CA ASN A 62 -5.64 -26.43 -21.51
C ASN A 62 -4.86 -27.65 -21.02
N ALA A 63 -4.94 -27.93 -19.74
CA ALA A 63 -4.22 -29.00 -19.08
C ALA A 63 -5.09 -29.70 -18.02
N TYR A 64 -4.63 -30.83 -17.52
CA TYR A 64 -5.29 -31.53 -16.42
C TYR A 64 -5.30 -30.71 -15.12
N THR A 65 -6.08 -31.16 -14.15
CA THR A 65 -6.50 -30.43 -12.95
C THR A 65 -5.32 -29.83 -12.17
N GLU A 66 -4.22 -30.58 -12.03
CA GLU A 66 -3.03 -30.16 -11.27
C GLU A 66 -2.30 -29.01 -11.94
N THR A 67 -2.07 -29.11 -13.25
CA THR A 67 -1.41 -28.05 -14.02
C THR A 67 -2.26 -26.79 -14.09
N ARG A 68 -3.58 -26.93 -14.17
CA ARG A 68 -4.51 -25.79 -14.11
C ARG A 68 -4.43 -25.06 -12.77
N GLN A 69 -4.38 -25.79 -11.64
CA GLN A 69 -4.19 -25.17 -10.33
C GLN A 69 -2.87 -24.40 -10.20
N ILE A 70 -1.80 -24.92 -10.79
CA ILE A 70 -0.50 -24.22 -10.83
C ILE A 70 -0.62 -22.95 -11.66
N CYS A 71 -1.23 -23.02 -12.85
CA CYS A 71 -1.47 -21.84 -13.70
C CYS A 71 -2.33 -20.78 -13.00
N GLU A 72 -3.40 -21.16 -12.29
CA GLU A 72 -4.24 -20.24 -11.53
C GLU A 72 -3.46 -19.53 -10.42
N LYS A 73 -2.65 -20.28 -9.64
CA LYS A 73 -1.79 -19.70 -8.60
C LYS A 73 -0.73 -18.77 -9.19
N PHE A 74 -0.15 -19.14 -10.32
CA PHE A 74 0.83 -18.33 -11.02
C PHE A 74 0.20 -17.04 -11.57
N ASN A 75 -0.96 -17.14 -12.25
CA ASN A 75 -1.70 -15.98 -12.71
C ASN A 75 -2.09 -15.03 -11.58
N LYS A 76 -2.47 -15.57 -10.42
CA LYS A 76 -2.72 -14.77 -9.23
C LYS A 76 -1.46 -14.05 -8.74
N MET A 77 -0.30 -14.70 -8.83
CA MET A 77 0.99 -14.09 -8.48
C MET A 77 1.36 -12.99 -9.48
N LEU A 78 1.22 -13.24 -10.77
CA LEU A 78 1.44 -12.23 -11.82
C LEU A 78 0.52 -11.02 -11.66
N GLY A 79 -0.77 -11.25 -11.41
CA GLY A 79 -1.71 -10.17 -11.14
C GLY A 79 -1.31 -9.30 -9.94
N ARG A 80 -0.81 -9.93 -8.88
CA ARG A 80 -0.26 -9.19 -7.73
C ARG A 80 1.00 -8.40 -8.07
N MET A 81 1.91 -8.99 -8.87
CA MET A 81 3.12 -8.29 -9.32
C MET A 81 2.77 -7.08 -10.19
N LYS A 82 1.82 -7.22 -11.13
CA LYS A 82 1.34 -6.11 -11.97
C LYS A 82 0.76 -4.98 -11.11
N VAL A 83 -0.12 -5.28 -10.18
CA VAL A 83 -0.68 -4.30 -9.24
C VAL A 83 0.42 -3.59 -8.43
N LEU A 84 1.45 -4.31 -8.01
CA LEU A 84 2.59 -3.71 -7.29
C LEU A 84 3.43 -2.81 -8.19
N ASP A 85 3.67 -3.20 -9.44
CA ASP A 85 4.44 -2.40 -10.40
C ASP A 85 3.68 -1.15 -10.83
N ASP A 86 2.38 -1.28 -11.14
CA ASP A 86 1.49 -0.15 -11.44
C ASP A 86 1.46 0.85 -10.26
N SER A 87 1.31 0.35 -9.03
CA SER A 87 1.36 1.17 -7.81
C SER A 87 2.72 1.86 -7.63
N ARG A 88 3.83 1.17 -7.98
CA ARG A 88 5.17 1.76 -7.92
C ARG A 88 5.36 2.85 -8.98
N GLN A 89 4.89 2.65 -10.20
CA GLN A 89 4.95 3.64 -11.27
C GLN A 89 4.11 4.87 -10.92
N GLU A 90 2.90 4.65 -10.42
CA GLU A 90 2.03 5.72 -9.93
C GLU A 90 2.68 6.49 -8.79
N PHE A 91 3.32 5.80 -7.83
CA PHE A 91 4.09 6.42 -6.76
C PHE A 91 5.17 7.35 -7.31
N VAL A 92 6.02 6.88 -8.25
CA VAL A 92 7.10 7.67 -8.84
C VAL A 92 6.55 8.88 -9.60
N SER A 93 5.46 8.69 -10.35
CA SER A 93 4.79 9.76 -11.09
C SER A 93 4.25 10.84 -10.14
N ASN A 94 3.53 10.42 -9.09
CA ASN A 94 2.94 11.34 -8.12
C ASN A 94 4.02 12.11 -7.34
N VAL A 95 5.08 11.44 -6.89
CA VAL A 95 6.25 12.09 -6.26
C VAL A 95 6.85 13.14 -7.19
N SER A 96 7.06 12.79 -8.46
CA SER A 96 7.65 13.72 -9.44
C SER A 96 6.77 14.95 -9.64
N HIS A 97 5.46 14.80 -9.68
CA HIS A 97 4.51 15.90 -9.79
C HIS A 97 4.46 16.76 -8.53
N GLU A 98 4.41 16.16 -7.34
CA GLU A 98 4.36 16.89 -6.07
C GLU A 98 5.65 17.67 -5.79
N LEU A 99 6.82 17.19 -6.24
CA LEU A 99 8.10 17.90 -6.12
C LEU A 99 8.27 18.97 -7.21
N LYS A 100 7.76 18.75 -8.42
CA LYS A 100 7.93 19.70 -9.53
C LYS A 100 7.16 21.01 -9.32
N THR A 101 5.98 20.94 -8.72
CA THR A 101 5.10 22.11 -8.55
C THR A 101 5.74 23.18 -7.66
N PRO A 102 6.19 22.90 -6.41
CA PRO A 102 6.84 23.89 -5.55
C PRO A 102 8.14 24.41 -6.14
N LEU A 103 8.95 23.54 -6.76
CA LEU A 103 10.18 23.97 -7.45
C LEU A 103 9.89 24.96 -8.58
N THR A 104 8.82 24.74 -9.34
CA THR A 104 8.41 25.67 -10.40
C THR A 104 7.93 27.00 -9.82
N SER A 105 7.17 26.97 -8.73
CA SER A 105 6.71 28.16 -8.02
C SER A 105 7.89 28.98 -7.50
N MET A 106 8.83 28.36 -6.79
CA MET A 106 10.06 29.03 -6.32
C MET A 106 10.86 29.64 -7.48
N LYS A 107 10.97 28.93 -8.59
CA LYS A 107 11.66 29.44 -9.78
C LYS A 107 10.97 30.68 -10.36
N VAL A 108 9.64 30.67 -10.49
CA VAL A 108 8.88 31.82 -10.99
C VAL A 108 9.04 33.03 -10.06
N LEU A 109 8.98 32.81 -8.74
CA LEU A 109 9.21 33.87 -7.76
C LEU A 109 10.62 34.46 -7.89
N ALA A 110 11.64 33.60 -7.97
CA ALA A 110 13.04 34.02 -8.14
C ALA A 110 13.27 34.75 -9.46
N ASP A 111 12.73 34.25 -10.57
CA ASP A 111 12.84 34.92 -11.89
C ASP A 111 12.11 36.27 -11.90
N SER A 112 10.97 36.38 -11.19
CA SER A 112 10.24 37.63 -11.01
C SER A 112 11.06 38.68 -10.28
N ILE A 113 11.67 38.30 -9.13
CA ILE A 113 12.56 39.21 -8.37
C ILE A 113 13.74 39.70 -9.25
N ASN A 114 14.39 38.77 -9.97
CA ASN A 114 15.56 39.08 -10.76
C ASN A 114 15.24 39.98 -11.97
N SER A 115 14.00 40.03 -12.43
CA SER A 115 13.56 40.88 -13.56
C SER A 115 13.08 42.26 -13.14
N MET A 116 13.00 42.55 -11.85
CA MET A 116 12.54 43.84 -11.30
C MET A 116 13.74 44.76 -11.11
N GLU A 117 13.74 45.91 -11.82
CA GLU A 117 14.63 47.00 -11.55
C GLU A 117 13.97 47.95 -10.53
N ASP A 118 14.65 48.28 -9.42
CA ASP A 118 14.19 49.24 -8.39
C ASP A 118 12.89 48.88 -7.65
N ALA A 119 12.63 47.57 -7.40
CA ALA A 119 11.50 47.14 -6.59
C ALA A 119 11.65 47.60 -5.10
N PRO A 120 10.56 47.94 -4.41
CA PRO A 120 10.59 48.25 -2.98
C PRO A 120 11.16 47.09 -2.16
N VAL A 121 11.88 47.43 -1.08
CA VAL A 121 12.50 46.41 -0.19
C VAL A 121 11.42 45.47 0.40
N GLU A 122 10.25 45.99 0.70
CA GLU A 122 9.10 45.26 1.21
C GLU A 122 8.68 44.13 0.26
N LEU A 123 8.70 44.38 -1.04
CA LEU A 123 8.38 43.39 -2.06
C LEU A 123 9.42 42.27 -2.12
N TYR A 124 10.71 42.61 -2.01
CA TYR A 124 11.76 41.58 -1.88
C TYR A 124 11.58 40.71 -0.64
N GLN A 125 11.19 41.29 0.49
CA GLN A 125 10.94 40.56 1.74
C GLN A 125 9.73 39.61 1.60
N GLU A 126 8.66 40.05 0.94
CA GLU A 126 7.47 39.22 0.67
C GLU A 126 7.84 38.01 -0.19
N PHE A 127 8.50 38.22 -1.33
CA PHE A 127 8.92 37.13 -2.23
C PHE A 127 9.89 36.16 -1.53
N MET A 128 10.85 36.66 -0.75
CA MET A 128 11.77 35.80 0.00
C MET A 128 11.05 35.01 1.08
N SER A 129 10.02 35.57 1.72
CA SER A 129 9.16 34.85 2.67
C SER A 129 8.38 33.74 1.96
N ASP A 130 7.84 34.01 0.77
CA ASP A 130 7.10 33.02 -0.02
C ASP A 130 8.00 31.87 -0.49
N ILE A 131 9.21 32.19 -0.94
CA ILE A 131 10.22 31.16 -1.28
C ILE A 131 10.56 30.32 -0.03
N GLY A 132 10.75 30.96 1.13
CA GLY A 132 11.00 30.28 2.39
C GLY A 132 9.88 29.31 2.76
N ASN A 133 8.62 29.74 2.66
CA ASN A 133 7.45 28.91 2.91
C ASN A 133 7.39 27.69 1.98
N GLU A 134 7.75 27.87 0.70
CA GLU A 134 7.75 26.81 -0.30
C GLU A 134 8.89 25.79 -0.06
N VAL A 135 10.07 26.26 0.39
CA VAL A 135 11.19 25.38 0.82
C VAL A 135 10.80 24.54 2.04
N ASP A 136 10.15 25.14 3.04
CA ASP A 136 9.67 24.42 4.23
C ASP A 136 8.63 23.34 3.84
N ARG A 137 7.75 23.68 2.92
CA ARG A 137 6.77 22.75 2.37
C ARG A 137 7.44 21.57 1.65
N GLU A 138 8.41 21.84 0.78
CA GLU A 138 9.18 20.83 0.05
C GLU A 138 9.93 19.90 1.01
N THR A 139 10.56 20.49 2.02
CA THR A 139 11.25 19.74 3.08
C THR A 139 10.30 18.78 3.80
N LYS A 140 9.07 19.22 4.07
CA LYS A 140 8.05 18.37 4.69
C LYS A 140 7.67 17.20 3.78
N ILE A 141 7.42 17.46 2.48
CA ILE A 141 7.09 16.41 1.49
C ILE A 141 8.22 15.37 1.42
N ILE A 142 9.47 15.80 1.35
CA ILE A 142 10.64 14.91 1.32
C ILE A 142 10.72 14.04 2.58
N ASN A 143 10.53 14.63 3.77
CA ASN A 143 10.57 13.90 5.03
C ASN A 143 9.43 12.87 5.14
N ASP A 144 8.24 13.20 4.68
CA ASP A 144 7.09 12.30 4.63
C ASP A 144 7.36 11.13 3.68
N LEU A 145 7.95 11.40 2.49
CA LEU A 145 8.38 10.37 1.55
C LEU A 145 9.44 9.44 2.12
N LEU A 146 10.47 9.99 2.77
CA LEU A 146 11.52 9.20 3.42
C LEU A 146 10.96 8.31 4.53
N SER A 147 10.01 8.82 5.29
CA SER A 147 9.30 8.06 6.33
C SER A 147 8.54 6.89 5.74
N LEU A 148 7.85 7.10 4.61
CA LEU A 148 7.11 6.06 3.90
C LEU A 148 8.04 4.98 3.33
N VAL A 149 9.15 5.37 2.70
CA VAL A 149 10.15 4.42 2.16
C VAL A 149 10.79 3.59 3.27
N LYS A 150 11.05 4.19 4.44
CA LYS A 150 11.54 3.47 5.62
C LYS A 150 10.49 2.47 6.13
N MET A 151 9.22 2.85 6.16
CA MET A 151 8.12 1.94 6.53
C MET A 151 8.01 0.75 5.58
N ASP A 152 8.11 0.96 4.27
CA ASP A 152 8.05 -0.11 3.28
C ASP A 152 9.21 -1.10 3.36
N LYS A 153 10.45 -0.61 3.52
CA LYS A 153 11.64 -1.47 3.68
C LYS A 153 11.59 -2.32 4.96
N SER A 154 10.97 -1.81 6.01
CA SER A 154 10.83 -2.51 7.29
C SER A 154 9.49 -3.22 7.45
N ALA A 155 8.75 -3.46 6.35
CA ALA A 155 7.52 -4.25 6.39
C ALA A 155 7.72 -5.70 6.90
N GLY A 156 8.98 -6.19 6.89
CA GLY A 156 9.38 -7.49 7.46
C GLY A 156 9.90 -7.42 8.91
N ASP A 157 10.31 -6.24 9.41
CA ASP A 157 10.93 -6.10 10.72
C ASP A 157 10.23 -5.00 11.54
N LEU A 158 9.20 -5.40 12.29
CA LEU A 158 8.61 -4.56 13.32
C LEU A 158 9.46 -4.61 14.59
N ASN A 159 9.84 -3.46 15.13
CA ASN A 159 10.47 -3.37 16.44
C ASN A 159 9.37 -3.35 17.52
N ILE A 160 8.83 -4.53 17.83
CA ILE A 160 7.73 -4.68 18.77
C ILE A 160 8.25 -4.51 20.19
N THR A 161 7.69 -3.56 20.91
CA THR A 161 7.93 -3.29 22.32
C THR A 161 6.62 -3.07 23.04
N ASN A 162 6.59 -3.27 24.37
CA ASN A 162 5.39 -2.97 25.16
C ASN A 162 5.30 -1.47 25.41
N VAL A 163 4.28 -0.83 24.83
CA VAL A 163 4.09 0.63 24.83
C VAL A 163 2.82 1.01 25.59
N ASN A 164 2.91 2.03 26.43
CA ASN A 164 1.75 2.66 27.06
C ASN A 164 1.06 3.60 26.04
N ILE A 165 -0.08 3.16 25.54
CA ILE A 165 -0.82 3.88 24.49
C ILE A 165 -1.39 5.20 25.00
N ASN A 166 -1.76 5.29 26.30
CA ASN A 166 -2.25 6.52 26.90
C ASN A 166 -1.18 7.63 26.86
N GLU A 167 0.02 7.31 27.34
CA GLU A 167 1.15 8.27 27.36
C GLU A 167 1.53 8.69 25.93
N LEU A 168 1.53 7.75 24.99
CA LEU A 168 1.80 8.03 23.58
C LEU A 168 0.79 9.02 22.99
N LEU A 169 -0.52 8.82 23.25
CA LEU A 169 -1.58 9.75 22.79
C LEU A 169 -1.45 11.12 23.45
N GLU A 170 -1.18 11.18 24.75
CA GLU A 170 -0.97 12.45 25.45
C GLU A 170 0.20 13.24 24.84
N GLN A 171 1.32 12.58 24.50
CA GLN A 171 2.45 13.21 23.84
C GLN A 171 2.09 13.74 22.44
N ILE A 172 1.33 12.97 21.66
CA ILE A 172 0.85 13.39 20.34
C ILE A 172 -0.05 14.64 20.47
N LEU A 173 -1.02 14.60 21.35
CA LEU A 173 -1.95 15.72 21.55
C LEU A 173 -1.23 16.97 22.06
N LYS A 174 -0.27 16.83 23.00
CA LYS A 174 0.56 17.94 23.47
C LYS A 174 1.33 18.60 22.33
N ARG A 175 1.84 17.82 21.37
CA ARG A 175 2.56 18.33 20.20
C ARG A 175 1.63 19.02 19.20
N LEU A 176 0.39 18.53 19.02
CA LEU A 176 -0.57 19.10 18.09
C LEU A 176 -1.37 20.29 18.67
N LYS A 177 -1.38 20.46 19.98
CA LYS A 177 -2.09 21.53 20.67
C LYS A 177 -1.81 22.94 20.13
N PRO A 178 -0.54 23.36 19.86
CA PRO A 178 -0.28 24.68 19.30
C PRO A 178 -0.86 24.89 17.89
N ILE A 179 -1.04 23.82 17.14
CA ILE A 179 -1.64 23.86 15.78
C ILE A 179 -3.15 24.01 15.92
N ALA A 180 -3.78 23.26 16.83
CA ALA A 180 -5.21 23.32 17.10
C ALA A 180 -5.62 24.70 17.68
N GLU A 181 -4.82 25.26 18.58
CA GLU A 181 -5.06 26.58 19.19
C GLU A 181 -5.09 27.72 18.15
N LYS A 182 -4.30 27.64 17.08
CA LYS A 182 -4.33 28.63 15.99
C LYS A 182 -5.69 28.72 15.28
N GLN A 183 -6.45 27.64 15.29
CA GLN A 183 -7.77 27.55 14.66
C GLN A 183 -8.90 27.50 15.71
N ASN A 184 -8.56 27.68 16.98
CA ASN A 184 -9.46 27.58 18.14
C ASN A 184 -10.19 26.23 18.21
N ILE A 185 -9.46 25.12 17.91
CA ILE A 185 -10.00 23.76 17.93
C ILE A 185 -9.76 23.14 19.32
N GLU A 186 -10.82 22.62 19.92
CA GLU A 186 -10.76 21.89 21.17
C GLU A 186 -10.25 20.47 20.94
N LEU A 187 -9.17 20.08 21.65
CA LEU A 187 -8.63 18.71 21.63
C LEU A 187 -8.96 18.01 22.95
N VAL A 188 -9.73 16.92 22.88
CA VAL A 188 -10.15 16.14 24.04
C VAL A 188 -9.62 14.71 23.92
N LEU A 189 -8.98 14.20 25.01
CA LEU A 189 -8.62 12.80 25.14
C LEU A 189 -9.51 12.14 26.20
N GLU A 190 -10.26 11.14 25.80
CA GLU A 190 -11.04 10.29 26.69
C GLU A 190 -10.42 8.90 26.78
N SER A 191 -9.96 8.51 27.96
CA SER A 191 -9.45 7.18 28.21
C SER A 191 -10.10 6.56 29.42
N PHE A 192 -10.71 5.41 29.25
CA PHE A 192 -11.47 4.74 30.31
C PHE A 192 -10.59 3.88 31.21
N ARG A 193 -9.38 3.53 30.77
CA ARG A 193 -8.42 2.69 31.50
C ARG A 193 -7.02 2.81 30.91
N PRO A 194 -5.96 2.47 31.66
CA PRO A 194 -4.62 2.31 31.13
C PRO A 194 -4.59 1.19 30.09
N VAL A 195 -3.94 1.42 28.95
CA VAL A 195 -3.79 0.48 27.86
C VAL A 195 -2.32 0.36 27.50
N SER A 196 -1.76 -0.85 27.62
CA SER A 196 -0.45 -1.19 27.11
C SER A 196 -0.58 -2.25 26.02
N ALA A 197 0.20 -2.12 24.95
CA ALA A 197 0.15 -3.03 23.83
C ALA A 197 1.54 -3.29 23.24
N ASP A 198 1.73 -4.47 22.64
CA ASP A 198 2.94 -4.87 21.96
C ASP A 198 2.92 -4.30 20.53
N VAL A 199 3.59 -3.18 20.31
CA VAL A 199 3.56 -2.43 19.05
C VAL A 199 4.94 -1.87 18.71
N ASP A 200 5.15 -1.52 17.43
CA ASP A 200 6.25 -0.66 17.02
C ASP A 200 5.87 0.80 17.31
N GLU A 201 6.47 1.35 18.39
CA GLU A 201 6.16 2.68 18.89
C GLU A 201 6.29 3.76 17.82
N VAL A 202 7.34 3.69 17.00
CA VAL A 202 7.61 4.70 15.96
C VAL A 202 6.52 4.70 14.90
N LYS A 203 6.15 3.51 14.41
CA LYS A 203 5.14 3.37 13.37
C LYS A 203 3.74 3.72 13.86
N ILE A 204 3.38 3.31 15.07
CA ILE A 204 2.09 3.64 15.68
C ILE A 204 2.00 5.13 15.99
N THR A 205 3.06 5.74 16.53
CA THR A 205 3.12 7.19 16.75
C THR A 205 2.87 7.96 15.46
N LEU A 206 3.49 7.53 14.35
CA LEU A 206 3.31 8.17 13.06
C LEU A 206 1.86 8.05 12.57
N ALA A 207 1.27 6.84 12.66
CA ALA A 207 -0.12 6.62 12.23
C ALA A 207 -1.11 7.46 13.03
N PHE A 208 -0.99 7.47 14.36
CA PHE A 208 -1.90 8.22 15.22
C PHE A 208 -1.71 9.72 15.08
N THR A 209 -0.45 10.18 14.92
CA THR A 209 -0.18 11.59 14.61
C THR A 209 -0.88 12.02 13.33
N ASN A 210 -0.76 11.23 12.25
CA ASN A 210 -1.40 11.54 10.97
C ASN A 210 -2.93 11.60 11.07
N LEU A 211 -3.55 10.67 11.81
CA LEU A 211 -5.00 10.67 12.02
C LEU A 211 -5.47 11.92 12.75
N ILE A 212 -4.82 12.26 13.88
CA ILE A 212 -5.20 13.39 14.72
C ILE A 212 -4.84 14.72 14.02
N GLU A 213 -3.68 14.79 13.34
CA GLU A 213 -3.30 15.97 12.56
C GLU A 213 -4.30 16.25 11.43
N ASN A 214 -4.79 15.20 10.75
CA ASN A 214 -5.85 15.35 9.74
C ASN A 214 -7.15 15.86 10.35
N ALA A 215 -7.57 15.34 11.50
CA ALA A 215 -8.76 15.80 12.21
C ALA A 215 -8.67 17.28 12.62
N VAL A 216 -7.46 17.78 12.94
CA VAL A 216 -7.22 19.21 13.21
C VAL A 216 -7.20 20.02 11.93
N LYS A 217 -6.48 19.57 10.89
CA LYS A 217 -6.30 20.32 9.63
C LYS A 217 -7.58 20.52 8.84
N TYR A 218 -8.39 19.45 8.75
CA TYR A 218 -9.63 19.47 7.98
C TYR A 218 -10.84 19.82 8.83
N ASN A 219 -10.59 20.39 10.02
CA ASN A 219 -11.64 20.90 10.88
C ASN A 219 -12.15 22.26 10.41
N ARG A 220 -13.23 22.68 11.00
CA ARG A 220 -13.74 24.07 10.90
C ARG A 220 -13.21 24.91 12.07
N PRO A 221 -13.08 26.23 11.90
CA PRO A 221 -12.77 27.11 13.02
C PRO A 221 -13.76 26.91 14.17
N ASP A 222 -13.28 27.03 15.41
CA ASP A 222 -14.07 26.81 16.64
C ASP A 222 -14.65 25.39 16.74
N GLY A 223 -14.02 24.41 16.05
CA GLY A 223 -14.43 23.03 16.08
C GLY A 223 -13.80 22.24 17.23
N TRP A 224 -13.97 20.93 17.18
CA TRP A 224 -13.43 20.02 18.17
C TRP A 224 -12.89 18.73 17.53
N VAL A 225 -11.95 18.08 18.23
CA VAL A 225 -11.44 16.75 17.93
C VAL A 225 -11.49 15.93 19.22
N HIS A 226 -12.24 14.84 19.19
CA HIS A 226 -12.33 13.88 20.30
C HIS A 226 -11.54 12.63 19.97
N VAL A 227 -10.56 12.33 20.81
CA VAL A 227 -9.74 11.09 20.73
C VAL A 227 -10.17 10.19 21.88
N SER A 228 -10.75 9.03 21.59
CA SER A 228 -11.19 8.08 22.61
C SER A 228 -10.37 6.79 22.53
N LEU A 229 -9.83 6.36 23.69
CA LEU A 229 -9.07 5.12 23.83
C LEU A 229 -9.84 4.14 24.71
N ASN A 230 -10.07 2.94 24.21
CA ASN A 230 -10.63 1.83 24.95
C ASN A 230 -9.92 0.53 24.62
N ALA A 231 -10.12 -0.53 25.39
CA ALA A 231 -9.59 -1.86 25.10
C ALA A 231 -10.51 -2.95 25.63
N ASP A 232 -10.50 -4.12 25.01
CA ASP A 232 -11.04 -5.36 25.53
C ASP A 232 -9.91 -6.33 25.94
N HIS A 233 -10.16 -7.63 25.94
CA HIS A 233 -9.16 -8.64 26.28
C HIS A 233 -8.17 -8.96 25.17
N GLN A 234 -8.45 -8.56 23.93
CA GLN A 234 -7.69 -8.90 22.74
C GLN A 234 -7.18 -7.69 21.97
N TYR A 235 -7.93 -6.58 21.98
CA TYR A 235 -7.68 -5.43 21.16
C TYR A 235 -7.78 -4.14 21.96
N PHE A 236 -7.06 -3.13 21.53
CA PHE A 236 -7.38 -1.76 21.87
C PHE A 236 -8.02 -1.05 20.68
N TYR A 237 -8.81 -0.05 20.98
CA TYR A 237 -9.62 0.72 20.04
C TYR A 237 -9.31 2.18 20.22
N LEU A 238 -8.82 2.80 19.15
CA LEU A 238 -8.67 4.25 19.07
C LEU A 238 -9.76 4.79 18.15
N LYS A 239 -10.57 5.72 18.65
CA LYS A 239 -11.54 6.48 17.88
C LYS A 239 -11.03 7.92 17.81
N VAL A 240 -10.91 8.47 16.59
CA VAL A 240 -10.64 9.89 16.35
C VAL A 240 -11.86 10.44 15.63
N GLU A 241 -12.51 11.41 16.24
CA GLU A 241 -13.75 12.03 15.76
C GLU A 241 -13.55 13.54 15.66
N ASP A 242 -13.96 14.13 14.55
CA ASP A 242 -13.90 15.55 14.28
C ASP A 242 -15.24 16.08 13.76
N CYS A 243 -15.46 17.37 13.90
CA CYS A 243 -16.62 18.06 13.33
C CYS A 243 -16.27 18.89 12.10
N GLY A 244 -15.25 18.44 11.33
CA GLY A 244 -14.70 19.15 10.20
C GLY A 244 -15.55 19.11 8.94
N ILE A 245 -14.89 19.29 7.79
CA ILE A 245 -15.55 19.38 6.48
C ILE A 245 -16.14 18.05 6.00
N GLY A 246 -15.72 16.93 6.58
CA GLY A 246 -16.12 15.59 6.15
C GLY A 246 -15.45 15.15 4.84
N ILE A 247 -15.75 13.91 4.45
CA ILE A 247 -15.20 13.25 3.26
C ILE A 247 -16.37 12.83 2.37
N PRO A 248 -16.35 13.14 1.06
CA PRO A 248 -17.36 12.66 0.12
C PRO A 248 -17.40 11.13 0.06
N GLU A 249 -18.60 10.56 -0.10
CA GLU A 249 -18.81 9.11 -0.10
C GLU A 249 -17.98 8.40 -1.18
N GLU A 250 -17.86 8.99 -2.37
CA GLU A 250 -17.05 8.50 -3.48
C GLU A 250 -15.55 8.42 -3.16
N SER A 251 -15.07 9.20 -2.18
CA SER A 251 -13.68 9.23 -1.76
C SER A 251 -13.35 8.25 -0.64
N LEU A 252 -14.35 7.72 0.08
CA LEU A 252 -14.13 6.89 1.27
C LEU A 252 -13.37 5.59 0.98
N GLU A 253 -13.54 5.00 -0.19
CA GLU A 253 -12.80 3.80 -0.59
C GLU A 253 -11.34 4.10 -0.93
N HIS A 254 -11.05 5.33 -1.38
CA HIS A 254 -9.73 5.74 -1.88
C HIS A 254 -8.83 6.40 -0.83
N ILE A 255 -9.37 6.87 0.31
CA ILE A 255 -8.56 7.58 1.34
C ILE A 255 -7.42 6.76 1.94
N TYR A 256 -7.41 5.44 1.73
CA TYR A 256 -6.35 4.54 2.14
C TYR A 256 -5.26 4.36 1.08
N GLU A 257 -5.50 4.84 -0.14
CA GLU A 257 -4.53 4.81 -1.23
C GLU A 257 -3.44 5.86 -0.99
N ARG A 258 -2.23 5.53 -1.41
CA ARG A 258 -1.09 6.43 -1.25
C ARG A 258 -1.27 7.64 -2.18
N PHE A 259 -1.01 8.84 -1.67
CA PHE A 259 -1.17 10.11 -2.39
C PHE A 259 -2.60 10.47 -2.76
N TYR A 260 -3.60 9.69 -2.36
CA TYR A 260 -4.96 10.08 -2.61
C TYR A 260 -5.33 11.31 -1.79
N ARG A 261 -6.00 12.26 -2.43
CA ARG A 261 -6.48 13.51 -1.83
C ARG A 261 -7.84 13.83 -2.43
N VAL A 262 -8.80 14.13 -1.58
CA VAL A 262 -10.19 14.44 -1.97
C VAL A 262 -10.26 15.68 -2.88
N ASP A 263 -9.44 16.70 -2.60
CA ASP A 263 -9.41 17.92 -3.38
C ASP A 263 -7.97 18.38 -3.63
N LYS A 264 -7.55 18.39 -4.92
CA LYS A 264 -6.21 18.81 -5.34
C LYS A 264 -6.03 20.33 -5.33
N SER A 265 -7.12 21.10 -5.35
CA SER A 265 -7.09 22.57 -5.47
C SER A 265 -7.02 23.30 -4.14
N HIS A 266 -7.84 22.92 -3.16
CA HIS A 266 -7.85 23.54 -1.82
C HIS A 266 -6.76 22.99 -0.90
N SER A 267 -6.25 21.83 -1.18
CA SER A 267 -5.24 21.16 -0.35
C SER A 267 -3.83 21.74 -0.50
N ARG A 268 -3.59 22.70 -1.41
CA ARG A 268 -2.32 23.43 -1.50
C ARG A 268 -2.06 24.30 -0.28
N GLU A 269 -3.10 24.88 0.30
CA GLU A 269 -3.01 25.72 1.50
C GLU A 269 -2.94 24.89 2.80
N ILE A 270 -3.56 23.70 2.82
CA ILE A 270 -3.70 22.90 4.04
C ILE A 270 -2.54 21.93 4.25
N GLY A 271 -1.77 21.58 3.20
CA GLY A 271 -0.55 20.76 3.26
C GLY A 271 -0.76 19.37 3.88
N GLY A 272 -0.72 18.34 3.06
CA GLY A 272 -0.75 16.94 3.48
C GLY A 272 -0.34 16.06 2.31
N THR A 273 0.45 15.02 2.54
CA THR A 273 1.03 14.18 1.49
C THR A 273 0.18 12.97 1.12
N GLY A 274 -0.94 12.73 1.84
CA GLY A 274 -1.78 11.53 1.61
C GLY A 274 -1.05 10.21 1.91
N LEU A 275 0.03 10.27 2.67
CA LEU A 275 0.94 9.15 2.89
C LEU A 275 0.66 8.46 4.23
N GLY A 276 0.21 7.22 4.21
CA GLY A 276 0.43 6.31 5.33
C GLY A 276 -0.67 6.11 6.37
N LEU A 277 -1.93 6.49 6.12
CA LEU A 277 -3.01 6.35 7.11
C LEU A 277 -3.23 4.89 7.57
N ALA A 278 -3.17 3.93 6.66
CA ALA A 278 -3.54 2.55 6.94
C ALA A 278 -2.33 1.61 7.13
N SER A 279 -1.17 1.91 6.53
CA SER A 279 -0.05 0.97 6.45
C SER A 279 0.44 0.49 7.83
N ALA A 280 0.66 1.40 8.77
CA ALA A 280 1.15 1.03 10.11
C ALA A 280 0.12 0.21 10.91
N VAL A 281 -1.17 0.54 10.80
CA VAL A 281 -2.25 -0.22 11.44
C VAL A 281 -2.32 -1.64 10.89
N LEU A 282 -2.25 -1.80 9.57
CA LEU A 282 -2.28 -3.11 8.90
C LEU A 282 -1.04 -3.96 9.22
N MET A 283 0.15 -3.36 9.33
CA MET A 283 1.38 -4.05 9.76
C MET A 283 1.23 -4.65 11.15
N HIS A 284 0.47 -4.00 12.05
CA HIS A 284 0.15 -4.50 13.38
C HIS A 284 -1.06 -5.44 13.40
N ARG A 285 -1.48 -5.96 12.22
CA ARG A 285 -2.67 -6.82 12.08
C ARG A 285 -3.95 -6.16 12.61
N GLY A 286 -3.95 -4.83 12.64
CA GLY A 286 -5.08 -4.01 13.00
C GLY A 286 -6.05 -3.83 11.83
N ALA A 287 -7.12 -3.12 12.11
CA ALA A 287 -8.11 -2.68 11.12
C ALA A 287 -8.45 -1.21 11.35
N ILE A 288 -8.73 -0.51 10.27
CA ILE A 288 -9.19 0.86 10.30
C ILE A 288 -10.50 0.98 9.51
N LYS A 289 -11.45 1.71 10.06
CA LYS A 289 -12.73 2.04 9.40
C LYS A 289 -12.97 3.53 9.53
N VAL A 290 -13.52 4.12 8.47
CA VAL A 290 -13.93 5.52 8.42
C VAL A 290 -15.44 5.62 8.26
N PHE A 291 -16.04 6.61 8.90
CA PHE A 291 -17.40 7.07 8.70
C PHE A 291 -17.34 8.58 8.58
N SER A 292 -17.92 9.12 7.53
CA SER A 292 -17.88 10.57 7.30
C SER A 292 -19.09 11.03 6.51
N THR A 293 -19.54 12.23 6.84
CA THR A 293 -20.60 12.94 6.11
C THR A 293 -20.09 14.36 5.82
N VAL A 294 -20.20 14.79 4.57
CA VAL A 294 -19.78 16.14 4.17
C VAL A 294 -20.52 17.19 5.00
N GLY A 295 -19.77 18.07 5.63
CA GLY A 295 -20.30 19.15 6.49
C GLY A 295 -20.60 18.75 7.94
N GLU A 296 -20.55 17.47 8.30
CA GLU A 296 -20.78 16.98 9.66
C GLU A 296 -19.50 16.59 10.38
N GLY A 297 -18.50 16.06 9.64
CA GLY A 297 -17.21 15.64 10.16
C GLY A 297 -16.85 14.21 9.81
N THR A 298 -15.79 13.68 10.48
CA THR A 298 -15.24 12.36 10.21
C THR A 298 -14.97 11.59 11.49
N ILE A 299 -15.18 10.26 11.44
CA ILE A 299 -14.87 9.32 12.51
C ILE A 299 -13.96 8.25 11.96
N PHE A 300 -12.73 8.16 12.47
CA PHE A 300 -11.83 7.05 12.26
C PHE A 300 -11.86 6.09 13.44
N ASN A 301 -12.14 4.82 13.19
CA ASN A 301 -12.08 3.76 14.17
C ASN A 301 -10.91 2.83 13.85
N VAL A 302 -9.94 2.77 14.73
CA VAL A 302 -8.76 1.90 14.64
C VAL A 302 -8.84 0.81 15.68
N ARG A 303 -8.58 -0.43 15.28
CA ARG A 303 -8.50 -1.59 16.16
C ARG A 303 -7.15 -2.26 15.98
N ILE A 304 -6.40 -2.47 17.05
CA ILE A 304 -5.09 -3.12 17.04
C ILE A 304 -5.03 -4.19 18.13
N PRO A 305 -4.45 -5.38 17.88
CA PRO A 305 -4.25 -6.39 18.91
C PRO A 305 -3.37 -5.86 20.06
N LEU A 306 -3.69 -6.22 21.32
CA LEU A 306 -2.86 -5.89 22.47
C LEU A 306 -1.54 -6.64 22.48
N ASN A 307 -1.55 -7.90 22.01
CA ASN A 307 -0.38 -8.74 21.91
C ASN A 307 -0.04 -8.97 20.43
N TYR A 308 1.21 -8.77 20.07
CA TYR A 308 1.67 -9.06 18.72
C TYR A 308 1.97 -10.55 18.59
N ILE A 309 1.15 -11.27 17.82
CA ILE A 309 1.37 -12.69 17.49
C ILE A 309 2.12 -12.73 16.16
N SER A 310 3.38 -13.18 16.19
CA SER A 310 4.26 -13.32 15.03
C SER A 310 3.73 -14.32 13.98
#